data_9446607642455047411ef92bf71ab2f8
#
_entry.id   9446607642455047411ef92bf71ab2f8
#
_cell.length_a   1.000
_cell.length_b   1.000
_cell.length_c   1.000
_cell.angle_alpha   90.00
_cell.angle_beta   90.00
_cell.angle_gamma   90.00
#
_symmetry.space_group_name_H-M   'P 1'
#
loop_
_entity.id
_entity.type
_entity.pdbx_description
1 polymer ?
#
loop_
_entity_poly.entity_id
_entity_poly.type
_entity_poly.pdbx_seq_one_letter_code
_entity_poly.pdbx_strand_id
1 'polypeptide(L)'
;MTMKTNVKVLLFAAILIIAASCGVKVSQTYYDQKPQIVSTELDGTYAISCWGTGRNSDEAMKELQKQAVYEVIFNGVASASSNIQSLKPLILTVNAKDKYAEWANRFFADGGEYQNYCSKHDRRTGSSKFYKTANQVKCQGVVSVDVAGLKALLKESGIIK
;
A
#
# COMPACT_ATOMS: atom_id res chain seq x y z
N MET A 1 24.28 3.48 -59.85
CA MET A 1 24.75 2.56 -58.77
C MET A 1 24.64 3.19 -57.37
N THR A 2 23.82 4.20 -57.13
CA THR A 2 23.75 5.01 -55.92
C THR A 2 22.48 4.84 -55.08
N MET A 3 21.44 4.19 -55.60
CA MET A 3 20.17 4.02 -54.86
C MET A 3 20.19 2.94 -53.78
N LYS A 4 20.99 1.87 -53.94
CA LYS A 4 21.06 0.77 -52.95
C LYS A 4 21.81 1.14 -51.67
N THR A 5 22.71 2.13 -51.75
CA THR A 5 23.52 2.58 -50.58
C THR A 5 22.68 3.45 -49.65
N ASN A 6 21.78 4.29 -50.18
CA ASN A 6 20.92 5.17 -49.38
C ASN A 6 19.86 4.44 -48.59
N VAL A 7 19.33 3.31 -49.12
CA VAL A 7 18.34 2.49 -48.40
C VAL A 7 18.97 1.79 -47.20
N LYS A 8 20.22 1.31 -47.31
CA LYS A 8 20.93 0.68 -46.18
C LYS A 8 21.27 1.69 -45.09
N VAL A 9 21.63 2.91 -45.43
CA VAL A 9 21.90 3.98 -44.47
C VAL A 9 20.62 4.42 -43.75
N LEU A 10 19.50 4.54 -44.49
CA LEU A 10 18.19 4.82 -43.91
C LEU A 10 17.68 3.73 -42.95
N LEU A 11 17.91 2.44 -43.29
CA LEU A 11 17.59 1.31 -42.44
C LEU A 11 18.43 1.29 -41.16
N PHE A 12 19.73 1.63 -41.23
CA PHE A 12 20.59 1.72 -40.06
C PHE A 12 20.21 2.89 -39.14
N ALA A 13 19.82 4.04 -39.73
CA ALA A 13 19.35 5.20 -38.96
C ALA A 13 18.02 4.90 -38.24
N ALA A 14 17.12 4.15 -38.85
CA ALA A 14 15.84 3.75 -38.25
C ALA A 14 16.03 2.78 -37.06
N ILE A 15 17.03 1.89 -37.11
CA ILE A 15 17.33 0.94 -36.02
C ILE A 15 17.96 1.68 -34.82
N LEU A 16 18.74 2.73 -35.04
CA LEU A 16 19.34 3.52 -33.96
C LEU A 16 18.32 4.34 -33.17
N ILE A 17 17.19 4.71 -33.75
CA ILE A 17 16.11 5.48 -33.07
C ILE A 17 15.32 4.60 -32.09
N ILE A 18 15.24 3.28 -32.35
CA ILE A 18 14.50 2.35 -31.46
C ILE A 18 15.30 2.04 -30.18
N ALA A 19 16.62 2.19 -30.18
CA ALA A 19 17.46 1.93 -29.02
C ALA A 19 17.43 3.05 -27.97
N ALA A 20 16.83 4.19 -28.26
CA ALA A 20 16.65 5.31 -27.32
C ALA A 20 15.34 5.22 -26.53
N SER A 21 14.73 4.03 -26.41
CA SER A 21 13.65 3.79 -25.47
C SER A 21 14.22 3.91 -24.05
N CYS A 22 14.18 5.11 -23.52
CA CYS A 22 14.54 5.46 -22.16
C CYS A 22 13.84 4.49 -21.20
N GLY A 23 14.61 3.62 -20.58
CA GLY A 23 14.18 2.92 -19.39
C GLY A 23 13.76 3.97 -18.36
N VAL A 24 12.46 4.05 -18.08
CA VAL A 24 11.95 4.84 -16.98
C VAL A 24 12.64 4.30 -15.73
N LYS A 25 13.56 5.08 -15.16
CA LYS A 25 14.11 4.80 -13.83
C LYS A 25 12.97 4.88 -12.85
N VAL A 26 12.34 3.73 -12.58
CA VAL A 26 11.44 3.61 -11.44
C VAL A 26 12.31 3.82 -10.22
N SER A 27 12.19 4.98 -9.60
CA SER A 27 12.84 5.25 -8.32
C SER A 27 12.27 4.28 -7.31
N GLN A 28 13.00 3.22 -6.98
CA GLN A 28 12.62 2.21 -5.98
C GLN A 28 12.58 2.76 -4.55
N THR A 29 13.01 3.99 -4.34
CA THR A 29 13.18 4.62 -3.03
C THR A 29 11.88 4.76 -2.23
N TYR A 30 10.70 4.60 -2.86
CA TYR A 30 9.41 4.79 -2.19
C TYR A 30 8.81 3.52 -1.57
N TYR A 31 9.34 2.34 -1.87
CA TYR A 31 8.80 1.06 -1.37
C TYR A 31 9.43 0.59 -0.06
N ASP A 32 10.48 1.26 0.41
CA ASP A 32 11.23 0.84 1.60
C ASP A 32 10.68 1.38 2.93
N GLN A 33 9.69 2.27 2.89
CA GLN A 33 9.08 2.76 4.13
C GLN A 33 7.99 1.79 4.58
N LYS A 34 8.34 0.93 5.51
CA LYS A 34 7.39 0.07 6.22
C LYS A 34 6.32 0.91 6.91
N PRO A 35 5.07 0.43 6.99
CA PRO A 35 4.04 1.08 7.78
C PRO A 35 4.49 1.34 9.22
N GLN A 36 4.15 2.51 9.75
CA GLN A 36 4.56 2.93 11.09
C GLN A 36 3.41 3.56 11.85
N ILE A 37 3.31 3.28 13.15
CA ILE A 37 2.36 3.92 14.03
C ILE A 37 2.87 5.34 14.33
N VAL A 38 2.03 6.33 14.03
CA VAL A 38 2.31 7.77 14.27
C VAL A 38 1.72 8.22 15.59
N SER A 39 0.52 7.74 15.93
CA SER A 39 -0.16 8.02 17.20
C SER A 39 -1.12 6.89 17.55
N THR A 40 -1.50 6.86 18.84
CA THR A 40 -2.54 5.97 19.37
C THR A 40 -3.58 6.81 20.09
N GLU A 41 -4.84 6.41 20.00
CA GLU A 41 -5.95 7.05 20.69
C GLU A 41 -6.46 6.16 21.82
N LEU A 42 -7.16 6.77 22.80
CA LEU A 42 -7.63 6.06 23.99
C LEU A 42 -8.73 5.03 23.71
N ASP A 43 -9.41 5.15 22.58
CA ASP A 43 -10.46 4.23 22.13
C ASP A 43 -9.93 2.94 21.46
N GLY A 44 -8.60 2.81 21.35
CA GLY A 44 -7.96 1.68 20.68
C GLY A 44 -7.74 1.88 19.18
N THR A 45 -7.92 3.11 18.68
CA THR A 45 -7.60 3.50 17.32
C THR A 45 -6.12 3.84 17.19
N TYR A 46 -5.51 3.40 16.10
CA TYR A 46 -4.10 3.67 15.77
C TYR A 46 -4.00 4.45 14.47
N ALA A 47 -3.27 5.56 14.49
CA ALA A 47 -2.91 6.30 13.28
C ALA A 47 -1.65 5.69 12.66
N ILE A 48 -1.78 5.16 11.46
CA ILE A 48 -0.74 4.42 10.76
C ILE A 48 -0.35 5.16 9.48
N SER A 49 0.92 5.51 9.35
CA SER A 49 1.51 6.04 8.12
C SER A 49 1.87 4.90 7.18
N CYS A 50 1.36 4.92 5.98
CA CYS A 50 1.64 3.90 4.96
C CYS A 50 1.52 4.45 3.53
N TRP A 51 1.70 3.56 2.56
CA TRP A 51 1.66 3.87 1.13
C TRP A 51 0.60 3.02 0.44
N GLY A 52 -0.06 3.62 -0.55
CA GLY A 52 -0.96 2.92 -1.46
C GLY A 52 -0.66 3.30 -2.91
N THR A 53 -1.00 2.42 -3.83
CA THR A 53 -0.79 2.61 -5.26
C THR A 53 -2.05 2.25 -6.02
N GLY A 54 -2.44 3.06 -7.01
CA GLY A 54 -3.61 2.81 -7.83
C GLY A 54 -3.48 3.51 -9.19
N ARG A 55 -4.46 3.31 -10.06
CA ARG A 55 -4.54 3.99 -11.36
C ARG A 55 -4.92 5.47 -11.22
N ASN A 56 -5.63 5.78 -10.15
CA ASN A 56 -6.06 7.14 -9.80
C ASN A 56 -5.91 7.38 -8.29
N SER A 57 -6.19 8.59 -7.85
CA SER A 57 -6.04 8.99 -6.44
C SER A 57 -6.96 8.23 -5.49
N ASP A 58 -8.17 7.88 -5.93
CA ASP A 58 -9.14 7.18 -5.11
C ASP A 58 -8.74 5.71 -4.91
N GLU A 59 -8.29 5.06 -5.97
CA GLU A 59 -7.74 3.70 -5.87
C GLU A 59 -6.49 3.66 -5.01
N ALA A 60 -5.57 4.61 -5.17
CA ALA A 60 -4.36 4.70 -4.35
C ALA A 60 -4.69 4.92 -2.86
N MET A 61 -5.75 5.68 -2.55
CA MET A 61 -6.22 5.89 -1.18
C MET A 61 -6.87 4.62 -0.61
N LYS A 62 -7.70 3.92 -1.39
CA LYS A 62 -8.29 2.64 -0.96
C LYS A 62 -7.23 1.58 -0.69
N GLU A 63 -6.22 1.50 -1.55
CA GLU A 63 -5.11 0.57 -1.36
C GLU A 63 -4.27 0.91 -0.12
N LEU A 64 -4.05 2.20 0.15
CA LEU A 64 -3.42 2.67 1.36
C LEU A 64 -4.20 2.24 2.62
N GLN A 65 -5.52 2.39 2.62
CA GLN A 65 -6.39 1.95 3.72
C GLN A 65 -6.35 0.42 3.90
N LYS A 66 -6.46 -0.32 2.80
CA LYS A 66 -6.36 -1.78 2.78
C LYS A 66 -5.03 -2.26 3.36
N GLN A 67 -3.93 -1.66 2.92
CA GLN A 67 -2.58 -1.98 3.40
C GLN A 67 -2.44 -1.72 4.90
N ALA A 68 -2.94 -0.60 5.42
CA ALA A 68 -2.88 -0.30 6.85
C ALA A 68 -3.58 -1.38 7.69
N VAL A 69 -4.79 -1.77 7.31
CA VAL A 69 -5.55 -2.83 8.02
C VAL A 69 -4.87 -4.19 7.87
N TYR A 70 -4.34 -4.51 6.69
CA TYR A 70 -3.63 -5.76 6.42
C TYR A 70 -2.40 -5.91 7.32
N GLU A 71 -1.59 -4.84 7.45
CA GLU A 71 -0.41 -4.85 8.31
C GLU A 71 -0.79 -5.09 9.78
N VAL A 72 -1.86 -4.45 10.26
CA VAL A 72 -2.35 -4.66 11.63
C VAL A 72 -2.74 -6.11 11.87
N ILE A 73 -3.41 -6.73 10.94
CA ILE A 73 -3.93 -8.11 11.10
C ILE A 73 -2.79 -9.14 11.01
N PHE A 74 -1.91 -9.05 10.01
CA PHE A 74 -1.01 -10.15 9.63
C PHE A 74 0.46 -9.93 9.96
N ASN A 75 0.97 -8.69 9.94
CA ASN A 75 2.40 -8.42 10.04
C ASN A 75 2.79 -7.70 11.34
N GLY A 76 1.85 -6.97 11.93
CA GLY A 76 2.14 -6.02 12.99
C GLY A 76 2.73 -4.72 12.42
N VAL A 77 2.73 -3.67 13.22
CA VAL A 77 3.18 -2.35 12.82
C VAL A 77 4.20 -1.80 13.81
N ALA A 78 5.36 -1.40 13.31
CA ALA A 78 6.39 -0.78 14.12
C ALA A 78 5.99 0.66 14.51
N SER A 79 6.51 1.13 15.64
CA SER A 79 6.33 2.52 16.06
C SER A 79 7.29 3.45 15.31
N ALA A 80 6.81 4.64 14.96
CA ALA A 80 7.64 5.72 14.44
C ALA A 80 8.46 6.44 15.54
N SER A 81 8.10 6.25 16.81
CA SER A 81 8.70 6.92 17.96
C SER A 81 8.90 5.96 19.13
N SER A 82 9.93 6.17 19.94
CA SER A 82 10.21 5.37 21.14
C SER A 82 9.11 5.47 22.21
N ASN A 83 8.30 6.52 22.18
CA ASN A 83 7.24 6.74 23.16
C ASN A 83 5.93 6.01 22.82
N ILE A 84 5.85 5.38 21.65
CA ILE A 84 4.67 4.65 21.19
C ILE A 84 5.05 3.16 21.09
N GLN A 85 4.19 2.30 21.64
CA GLN A 85 4.42 0.86 21.56
C GLN A 85 4.11 0.32 20.17
N SER A 86 4.99 -0.53 19.63
CA SER A 86 4.74 -1.28 18.40
C SER A 86 3.57 -2.26 18.57
N LEU A 87 2.79 -2.44 17.54
CA LEU A 87 1.65 -3.35 17.51
C LEU A 87 2.08 -4.70 16.92
N LYS A 88 1.90 -5.76 17.71
CA LYS A 88 2.06 -7.13 17.19
C LYS A 88 0.92 -7.49 16.25
N PRO A 89 1.12 -8.44 15.30
CA PRO A 89 0.03 -8.91 14.46
C PRO A 89 -1.15 -9.39 15.32
N LEU A 90 -2.38 -9.13 14.88
CA LEU A 90 -3.56 -9.61 15.60
C LEU A 90 -3.70 -11.13 15.48
N ILE A 91 -3.31 -11.71 14.35
CA ILE A 91 -3.30 -13.15 14.11
C ILE A 91 -1.87 -13.65 14.29
N LEU A 92 -1.63 -14.36 15.42
CA LEU A 92 -0.31 -14.90 15.76
C LEU A 92 -0.07 -16.34 15.25
N THR A 93 -1.05 -16.89 14.51
CA THR A 93 -0.95 -18.26 13.97
C THR A 93 0.13 -18.34 12.90
N VAL A 94 0.95 -19.40 12.93
CA VAL A 94 1.90 -19.70 11.84
C VAL A 94 1.12 -19.90 10.53
N ASN A 95 1.66 -19.35 9.43
CA ASN A 95 1.01 -19.37 8.11
C ASN A 95 -0.41 -18.79 8.11
N ALA A 96 -0.66 -17.75 8.95
CA ALA A 96 -1.97 -17.10 9.06
C ALA A 96 -2.55 -16.67 7.71
N LYS A 97 -1.70 -16.18 6.81
CA LYS A 97 -2.10 -15.70 5.47
C LYS A 97 -2.72 -16.81 4.63
N ASP A 98 -2.08 -17.97 4.61
CA ASP A 98 -2.56 -19.13 3.84
C ASP A 98 -3.79 -19.76 4.51
N LYS A 99 -3.73 -19.91 5.84
CA LYS A 99 -4.81 -20.52 6.62
C LYS A 99 -6.13 -19.75 6.52
N TYR A 100 -6.06 -18.43 6.48
CA TYR A 100 -7.23 -17.55 6.44
C TYR A 100 -7.39 -16.83 5.10
N ALA A 101 -6.80 -17.35 4.02
CA ALA A 101 -6.81 -16.72 2.70
C ALA A 101 -8.23 -16.46 2.18
N GLU A 102 -9.15 -17.41 2.34
CA GLU A 102 -10.53 -17.27 1.88
C GLU A 102 -11.27 -16.16 2.64
N TRP A 103 -11.11 -16.11 3.96
CA TRP A 103 -11.66 -15.03 4.77
C TRP A 103 -11.03 -13.68 4.38
N ALA A 104 -9.71 -13.62 4.26
CA ALA A 104 -8.99 -12.41 3.89
C ALA A 104 -9.42 -11.89 2.52
N ASN A 105 -9.58 -12.76 1.52
CA ASN A 105 -10.02 -12.38 0.18
C ASN A 105 -11.42 -11.73 0.21
N ARG A 106 -12.34 -12.24 1.02
CA ARG A 106 -13.67 -11.64 1.20
C ARG A 106 -13.60 -10.31 1.97
N PHE A 107 -12.87 -10.31 3.08
CA PHE A 107 -12.72 -9.14 3.95
C PHE A 107 -12.07 -7.96 3.23
N PHE A 108 -11.03 -8.20 2.42
CA PHE A 108 -10.29 -7.20 1.66
C PHE A 108 -10.79 -7.01 0.22
N ALA A 109 -11.93 -7.58 -0.17
CA ALA A 109 -12.52 -7.34 -1.49
C ALA A 109 -12.83 -5.85 -1.71
N ASP A 110 -13.06 -5.47 -2.96
CA ASP A 110 -13.51 -4.12 -3.28
C ASP A 110 -14.88 -3.86 -2.64
N GLY A 111 -14.96 -2.82 -1.80
CA GLY A 111 -16.14 -2.58 -0.98
C GLY A 111 -16.28 -3.51 0.24
N GLY A 112 -15.24 -4.29 0.55
CA GLY A 112 -15.24 -5.25 1.67
C GLY A 112 -15.26 -4.59 3.05
N GLU A 113 -15.47 -5.43 4.06
CA GLU A 113 -15.71 -5.00 5.46
C GLU A 113 -14.52 -4.25 6.08
N TYR A 114 -13.30 -4.41 5.57
CA TYR A 114 -12.12 -3.69 6.07
C TYR A 114 -12.33 -2.18 6.14
N GLN A 115 -13.18 -1.62 5.26
CA GLN A 115 -13.47 -0.19 5.21
C GLN A 115 -14.18 0.32 6.47
N ASN A 116 -14.89 -0.53 7.18
CA ASN A 116 -15.57 -0.18 8.42
C ASN A 116 -14.59 0.04 9.59
N TYR A 117 -13.36 -0.48 9.46
CA TYR A 117 -12.33 -0.44 10.49
C TYR A 117 -11.20 0.54 10.18
N CYS A 118 -11.35 1.35 9.13
CA CYS A 118 -10.37 2.36 8.79
C CYS A 118 -11.02 3.63 8.26
N SER A 119 -10.39 4.76 8.56
CA SER A 119 -10.80 6.07 8.07
C SER A 119 -9.60 6.92 7.73
N LYS A 120 -9.80 7.96 6.91
CA LYS A 120 -8.76 8.98 6.70
C LYS A 120 -8.47 9.66 8.04
N HIS A 121 -7.20 9.78 8.38
CA HIS A 121 -6.82 10.50 9.58
C HIS A 121 -6.90 12.02 9.32
N ASP A 122 -7.84 12.69 9.98
CA ASP A 122 -8.25 14.08 9.68
C ASP A 122 -7.44 15.14 10.47
N ARG A 123 -6.39 14.73 11.18
CA ARG A 123 -5.59 15.67 11.96
C ARG A 123 -4.58 16.40 11.07
N ARG A 124 -4.30 17.68 11.42
CA ARG A 124 -3.42 18.64 10.72
C ARG A 124 -2.04 18.13 10.29
N THR A 125 -1.58 17.01 10.81
CA THR A 125 -0.28 16.38 10.54
C THR A 125 -0.30 15.30 9.47
N GLY A 126 -1.46 14.98 8.89
CA GLY A 126 -1.64 13.79 8.04
C GLY A 126 -2.31 14.03 6.69
N SER A 127 -2.05 15.16 6.02
CA SER A 127 -2.54 15.31 4.66
C SER A 127 -1.92 14.26 3.74
N SER A 128 -2.76 13.50 3.03
CA SER A 128 -2.29 12.54 2.05
C SER A 128 -1.57 13.24 0.90
N LYS A 129 -0.38 12.76 0.55
CA LYS A 129 0.41 13.25 -0.57
C LYS A 129 0.28 12.29 -1.74
N PHE A 130 0.00 12.85 -2.92
CA PHE A 130 -0.15 12.08 -4.14
C PHE A 130 1.00 12.35 -5.09
N TYR A 131 1.60 11.28 -5.59
CA TYR A 131 2.70 11.30 -6.55
C TYR A 131 2.22 10.62 -7.83
N LYS A 132 2.09 11.38 -8.91
CA LYS A 132 1.64 10.88 -10.22
C LYS A 132 2.83 10.49 -11.08
N THR A 133 2.75 9.31 -11.68
CA THR A 133 3.65 8.85 -12.74
C THR A 133 2.82 8.59 -14.00
N ALA A 134 3.46 8.25 -15.12
CA ALA A 134 2.76 8.02 -16.39
C ALA A 134 1.63 6.96 -16.28
N ASN A 135 1.81 5.92 -15.44
CA ASN A 135 0.93 4.76 -15.42
C ASN A 135 0.25 4.51 -14.06
N GLN A 136 0.58 5.27 -13.02
CA GLN A 136 0.05 5.03 -11.68
C GLN A 136 0.11 6.28 -10.79
N VAL A 137 -0.73 6.29 -9.78
CA VAL A 137 -0.71 7.27 -8.68
C VAL A 137 -0.29 6.54 -7.42
N LYS A 138 0.67 7.12 -6.69
CA LYS A 138 1.06 6.68 -5.34
C LYS A 138 0.50 7.66 -4.34
N CYS A 139 -0.02 7.14 -3.24
CA CYS A 139 -0.51 7.92 -2.11
C CYS A 139 0.32 7.59 -0.88
N GLN A 140 0.88 8.60 -0.25
CA GLN A 140 1.43 8.52 1.10
C GLN A 140 0.47 9.23 2.03
N GLY A 141 0.08 8.58 3.13
CA GLY A 141 -0.85 9.19 4.06
C GLY A 141 -0.90 8.48 5.40
N VAL A 142 -1.71 9.03 6.28
CA VAL A 142 -2.00 8.46 7.59
C VAL A 142 -3.46 7.99 7.59
N VAL A 143 -3.67 6.77 8.05
CA VAL A 143 -4.98 6.12 8.20
C VAL A 143 -5.21 5.83 9.66
N SER A 144 -6.38 6.16 10.17
CA SER A 144 -6.86 5.71 11.48
C SER A 144 -7.45 4.32 11.34
N VAL A 145 -6.94 3.36 12.11
CA VAL A 145 -7.38 1.97 12.12
C VAL A 145 -7.94 1.61 13.49
N ASP A 146 -9.19 1.16 13.53
CA ASP A 146 -9.84 0.65 14.74
C ASP A 146 -9.36 -0.77 15.06
N VAL A 147 -8.30 -0.84 15.84
CA VAL A 147 -7.68 -2.11 16.25
C VAL A 147 -8.56 -2.86 17.26
N ALA A 148 -9.31 -2.14 18.08
CA ALA A 148 -10.21 -2.75 19.05
C ALA A 148 -11.39 -3.46 18.35
N GLY A 149 -12.01 -2.79 17.38
CA GLY A 149 -13.06 -3.37 16.55
C GLY A 149 -12.57 -4.55 15.72
N LEU A 150 -11.37 -4.46 15.12
CA LEU A 150 -10.75 -5.59 14.40
C LEU A 150 -10.55 -6.81 15.30
N LYS A 151 -10.08 -6.60 16.54
CA LYS A 151 -9.93 -7.70 17.51
C LYS A 151 -11.27 -8.35 17.84
N ALA A 152 -12.32 -7.55 18.02
CA ALA A 152 -13.66 -8.05 18.29
C ALA A 152 -14.19 -8.90 17.12
N LEU A 153 -14.06 -8.40 15.89
CA LEU A 153 -14.44 -9.13 14.67
C LEU A 153 -13.69 -10.46 14.55
N LEU A 154 -12.38 -10.46 14.74
CA LEU A 154 -11.57 -11.68 14.62
C LEU A 154 -11.91 -12.73 15.68
N LYS A 155 -12.32 -12.30 16.89
CA LYS A 155 -12.83 -13.20 17.93
C LYS A 155 -14.21 -13.78 17.57
N GLU A 156 -15.12 -12.94 17.10
CA GLU A 156 -16.44 -13.37 16.66
C GLU A 156 -16.37 -14.35 15.49
N SER A 157 -15.43 -14.12 14.56
CA SER A 157 -15.14 -15.03 13.45
C SER A 157 -14.40 -16.30 13.86
N GLY A 158 -14.04 -16.48 15.14
CA GLY A 158 -13.29 -17.64 15.64
C GLY A 158 -11.85 -17.76 15.12
N ILE A 159 -11.29 -16.66 14.58
CA ILE A 159 -9.92 -16.61 14.03
C ILE A 159 -8.91 -16.47 15.15
N ILE A 160 -9.22 -15.68 16.17
CA ILE A 160 -8.43 -15.52 17.39
C ILE A 160 -9.25 -15.87 18.63
N LYS A 161 -8.57 -16.17 19.75
CA LYS A 161 -9.19 -16.48 21.06
C LYS A 161 -9.41 -15.22 21.89
#